data_8205d6577919a87faebb0e4a0a385ee8
#
_entry.id   8205d6577919a87faebb0e4a0a385ee8
#
_cell.length_a   1.000
_cell.length_b   1.000
_cell.length_c   1.000
_cell.angle_alpha   90.00
_cell.angle_beta   90.00
_cell.angle_gamma   90.00
#
_symmetry.space_group_name_H-M   'P 1'
#
loop_
_entity.id
_entity.type
_entity.pdbx_description
1 polymer ?
#
loop_
_entity_poly.entity_id
_entity_poly.type
_entity_poly.pdbx_seq_one_letter_code
_entity_poly.pdbx_strand_id
1 'polypeptide(L)'
;AYYTESGIYKGNPTEKYDTNIGLDRFNLRSNIDMDVTSTTKISVDLAGQYLIGNYPGESSSTIFRSMLITPPYCFPAVYSDGTVATYEQERGVNMRNPYNQLMNSGYTRQWRTGIQSKVGVRQKLDFITKGLSAKVNVSYDFDATFKSIRSYNPSRYHATGRDENGNLTFI
;
A
#
# COMPACT_ATOMS: atom_id res chain seq x y z
N ALA A 1 1.33 1.98 -19.21
CA ALA A 1 2.08 0.85 -18.66
C ALA A 1 1.39 0.35 -17.39
N TYR A 2 1.39 -0.96 -17.21
CA TYR A 2 0.90 -1.66 -16.01
C TYR A 2 2.09 -2.32 -15.31
N TYR A 3 2.11 -2.26 -13.98
CA TYR A 3 3.10 -2.91 -13.15
C TYR A 3 2.39 -3.51 -11.92
N THR A 4 2.72 -4.74 -11.59
CA THR A 4 2.23 -5.42 -10.39
C THR A 4 3.41 -5.98 -9.59
N GLU A 5 3.32 -5.90 -8.27
CA GLU A 5 4.29 -6.42 -7.34
C GLU A 5 3.57 -7.12 -6.18
N SER A 6 4.03 -8.31 -5.83
CA SER A 6 3.61 -9.01 -4.63
C SER A 6 4.71 -8.91 -3.57
N GLY A 7 4.30 -8.69 -2.32
CA GLY A 7 5.23 -8.65 -1.20
C GLY A 7 5.85 -10.01 -0.90
N ILE A 8 6.95 -9.99 -0.13
CA ILE A 8 7.64 -11.18 0.36
C ILE A 8 6.81 -11.99 1.37
N TYR A 9 5.85 -11.36 2.02
CA TYR A 9 4.90 -12.05 2.88
C TYR A 9 3.76 -12.63 2.04
N LYS A 10 3.56 -13.93 2.18
CA LYS A 10 2.34 -14.60 1.72
C LYS A 10 1.49 -14.90 2.93
N GLY A 11 0.52 -14.06 3.21
CA GLY A 11 -0.56 -14.40 4.11
C GLY A 11 -1.45 -15.45 3.43
N ASN A 12 -2.02 -16.37 4.18
CA ASN A 12 -3.17 -17.09 3.67
C ASN A 12 -4.34 -16.11 3.64
N PRO A 13 -5.05 -15.95 2.52
CA PRO A 13 -6.29 -15.22 2.52
C PRO A 13 -7.20 -15.92 3.54
N THR A 14 -7.50 -15.24 4.64
CA THR A 14 -8.54 -15.71 5.52
C THR A 14 -9.86 -15.53 4.79
N GLU A 15 -10.87 -16.34 5.08
CA GLU A 15 -12.20 -16.22 4.45
C GLU A 15 -12.81 -14.80 4.58
N LYS A 16 -12.25 -13.98 5.47
CA LYS A 16 -12.77 -12.64 5.79
C LYS A 16 -12.06 -11.51 5.05
N TYR A 17 -10.75 -11.60 4.80
CA TYR A 17 -9.97 -10.54 4.15
C TYR A 17 -8.58 -11.03 3.71
N ASP A 18 -8.01 -10.34 2.72
CA ASP A 18 -6.68 -10.63 2.19
C ASP A 18 -5.63 -9.77 2.90
N THR A 19 -4.66 -10.39 3.54
CA THR A 19 -3.51 -9.76 4.20
C THR A 19 -2.24 -9.77 3.35
N ASN A 20 -2.30 -10.31 2.13
CA ASN A 20 -1.16 -10.29 1.23
C ASN A 20 -0.76 -8.86 0.90
N ILE A 21 0.54 -8.58 0.94
CA ILE A 21 1.05 -7.31 0.45
C ILE A 21 1.06 -7.36 -1.07
N GLY A 22 0.45 -6.38 -1.69
CA GLY A 22 0.39 -6.25 -3.14
C GLY A 22 0.34 -4.80 -3.57
N LEU A 23 0.89 -4.52 -4.72
CA LEU A 23 0.89 -3.22 -5.36
C LEU A 23 0.58 -3.36 -6.84
N ASP A 24 -0.49 -2.70 -7.27
CA ASP A 24 -0.83 -2.53 -8.67
C ASP A 24 -0.67 -1.07 -9.08
N ARG A 25 0.02 -0.83 -10.18
CA ARG A 25 0.30 0.50 -10.69
C ARG A 25 -0.07 0.61 -12.15
N PHE A 26 -0.90 1.58 -12.46
CA PHE A 26 -1.30 1.95 -13.81
C PHE A 26 -0.73 3.31 -14.14
N ASN A 27 -0.03 3.42 -15.29
CA ASN A 27 0.51 4.67 -15.76
C ASN A 27 0.02 4.93 -17.19
N LEU A 28 -0.52 6.13 -17.40
CA LEU A 28 -0.91 6.66 -18.68
C LEU A 28 -0.09 7.93 -18.97
N ARG A 29 0.39 8.07 -20.19
CA ARG A 29 0.98 9.32 -20.67
C ARG A 29 0.54 9.56 -22.09
N SER A 30 0.13 10.78 -22.39
CA SER A 30 -0.26 11.25 -23.70
C SER A 30 0.31 12.65 -23.93
N ASN A 31 0.97 12.84 -25.06
CA ASN A 31 1.48 14.14 -25.50
C ASN A 31 0.91 14.38 -26.90
N ILE A 32 0.19 15.47 -27.07
CA ILE A 32 -0.49 15.82 -28.32
C ILE A 32 -0.05 17.22 -28.72
N ASP A 33 0.48 17.33 -29.91
CA ASP A 33 0.79 18.61 -30.56
C ASP A 33 -0.14 18.81 -31.74
N MET A 34 -0.81 19.95 -31.80
CA MET A 34 -1.76 20.29 -32.87
C MET A 34 -1.42 21.64 -33.48
N ASP A 35 -1.25 21.66 -34.79
CA ASP A 35 -1.19 22.90 -35.56
C ASP A 35 -2.62 23.34 -35.90
N VAL A 36 -3.19 24.24 -35.07
CA VAL A 36 -4.58 24.70 -35.23
C VAL A 36 -4.72 25.66 -36.41
N THR A 37 -3.67 26.48 -36.61
CA THR A 37 -3.53 27.34 -37.79
C THR A 37 -2.05 27.34 -38.25
N SER A 38 -1.73 27.96 -39.37
CA SER A 38 -0.34 28.13 -39.83
C SER A 38 0.53 28.91 -38.84
N THR A 39 -0.10 29.64 -37.91
CA THR A 39 0.58 30.49 -36.94
C THR A 39 0.40 30.07 -35.50
N THR A 40 -0.60 29.18 -35.21
CA THR A 40 -0.97 28.79 -33.85
C THR A 40 -0.73 27.28 -33.64
N LYS A 41 0.07 26.94 -32.62
CA LYS A 41 0.29 25.57 -32.17
C LYS A 41 -0.18 25.38 -30.74
N ILE A 42 -0.92 24.32 -30.51
CA ILE A 42 -1.36 23.90 -29.16
C ILE A 42 -0.65 22.59 -28.82
N SER A 43 -0.10 22.52 -27.62
CA SER A 43 0.45 21.30 -27.03
C SER A 43 -0.34 20.90 -25.79
N VAL A 44 -0.67 19.62 -25.67
CA VAL A 44 -1.38 19.05 -24.50
C VAL A 44 -0.58 17.86 -24.01
N ASP A 45 -0.05 17.98 -22.80
CA ASP A 45 0.66 16.90 -22.11
C ASP A 45 -0.22 16.40 -20.96
N LEU A 46 -0.51 15.11 -20.93
CA LEU A 46 -1.27 14.45 -19.89
C LEU A 46 -0.48 13.27 -19.34
N ALA A 47 -0.34 13.19 -18.03
CA ALA A 47 0.21 12.04 -17.35
C ALA A 47 -0.71 11.65 -16.20
N GLY A 48 -1.05 10.37 -16.11
CA GLY A 48 -1.88 9.81 -15.04
C GLY A 48 -1.19 8.61 -14.41
N GLN A 49 -1.27 8.53 -13.09
CA GLN A 49 -0.82 7.39 -12.32
C GLN A 49 -1.93 6.97 -11.36
N TYR A 50 -2.27 5.70 -11.37
CA TYR A 50 -3.19 5.10 -10.41
C TYR A 50 -2.53 3.91 -9.74
N LEU A 51 -2.59 3.88 -8.42
CA LEU A 51 -1.88 2.95 -7.56
C LEU A 51 -2.86 2.33 -6.59
N ILE A 52 -2.87 1.01 -6.53
CA ILE A 52 -3.67 0.23 -5.59
C ILE A 52 -2.70 -0.56 -4.72
N GLY A 53 -2.69 -0.30 -3.42
CA GLY A 53 -1.89 -1.05 -2.46
C GLY A 53 -2.77 -1.83 -1.50
N ASN A 54 -2.40 -3.07 -1.22
CA ASN A 54 -2.97 -3.89 -0.15
C ASN A 54 -1.89 -4.20 0.87
N TYR A 55 -2.21 -4.05 2.15
CA TYR A 55 -1.28 -4.22 3.26
C TYR A 55 -2.01 -4.89 4.44
N PRO A 56 -1.29 -5.62 5.33
CA PRO A 56 -1.86 -6.06 6.60
C PRO A 56 -2.27 -4.87 7.47
N GLY A 57 -3.07 -5.12 8.50
CA GLY A 57 -3.54 -4.08 9.42
C GLY A 57 -2.41 -3.46 10.24
N GLU A 58 -1.40 -4.25 10.58
CA GLU A 58 -0.16 -3.76 11.20
C GLU A 58 0.86 -3.34 10.15
N SER A 59 1.69 -2.35 10.50
CA SER A 59 2.73 -1.86 9.60
C SER A 59 3.82 -2.93 9.36
N SER A 60 4.36 -2.97 8.15
CA SER A 60 5.45 -3.88 7.81
C SER A 60 6.65 -3.71 8.75
N SER A 61 6.98 -2.48 9.16
CA SER A 61 8.07 -2.20 10.11
C SER A 61 7.81 -2.80 11.48
N THR A 62 6.56 -2.76 11.97
CA THR A 62 6.15 -3.38 13.24
C THR A 62 6.27 -4.89 13.16
N ILE A 63 5.81 -5.50 12.06
CA ILE A 63 5.89 -6.95 11.84
C ILE A 63 7.37 -7.40 11.80
N PHE A 64 8.21 -6.73 11.01
CA PHE A 64 9.64 -7.03 10.95
C PHE A 64 10.33 -6.88 12.30
N ARG A 65 10.04 -5.80 13.02
CA ARG A 65 10.58 -5.61 14.37
C ARG A 65 10.18 -6.78 15.29
N SER A 66 8.92 -7.20 15.25
CA SER A 66 8.45 -8.33 16.06
C SER A 66 9.18 -9.62 15.70
N MET A 67 9.44 -9.86 14.40
CA MET A 67 10.21 -11.03 13.94
C MET A 67 11.66 -11.03 14.48
N LEU A 68 12.28 -9.85 14.57
CA LEU A 68 13.67 -9.72 15.05
C LEU A 68 13.79 -9.83 16.57
N ILE A 69 12.80 -9.34 17.32
CA ILE A 69 12.86 -9.30 18.80
C ILE A 69 12.21 -10.51 19.47
N THR A 70 11.45 -11.33 18.72
CA THR A 70 10.77 -12.52 19.26
C THR A 70 11.57 -13.77 18.93
N PRO A 71 12.29 -14.36 19.91
CA PRO A 71 13.03 -15.60 19.66
C PRO A 71 12.07 -16.75 19.36
N PRO A 72 12.41 -17.64 18.41
CA PRO A 72 11.52 -18.71 17.97
C PRO A 72 11.22 -19.78 19.04
N TYR A 73 12.00 -19.81 20.10
CA TYR A 73 11.82 -20.76 21.22
C TYR A 73 10.90 -20.23 22.33
N CYS A 74 10.45 -18.97 22.28
CA CYS A 74 9.61 -18.40 23.34
C CYS A 74 8.18 -18.95 23.30
N PHE A 75 7.61 -19.08 22.11
CA PHE A 75 6.28 -19.62 21.88
C PHE A 75 6.09 -19.99 20.40
N PRO A 76 5.17 -20.92 20.08
CA PRO A 76 4.88 -21.24 18.68
C PRO A 76 4.08 -20.12 18.02
N ALA A 77 4.06 -20.04 16.70
CA ALA A 77 3.18 -19.12 15.98
C ALA A 77 1.70 -19.45 16.24
N VAL A 78 1.39 -20.74 16.22
CA VAL A 78 0.04 -21.30 16.45
C VAL A 78 0.19 -22.58 17.24
N TYR A 79 -0.70 -22.84 18.18
CA TYR A 79 -0.75 -24.10 18.90
C TYR A 79 -1.34 -25.23 18.04
N SER A 80 -1.24 -26.48 18.52
CA SER A 80 -1.71 -27.67 17.79
C SER A 80 -3.21 -27.68 17.51
N ASP A 81 -4.00 -26.94 18.25
CA ASP A 81 -5.44 -26.78 18.09
C ASP A 81 -5.84 -25.61 17.17
N GLY A 82 -4.87 -24.91 16.60
CA GLY A 82 -5.09 -23.71 15.76
C GLY A 82 -5.18 -22.40 16.53
N THR A 83 -5.09 -22.42 17.85
CA THR A 83 -5.13 -21.22 18.69
C THR A 83 -3.86 -20.40 18.53
N VAL A 84 -4.00 -19.09 18.38
CA VAL A 84 -2.86 -18.18 18.21
C VAL A 84 -2.16 -17.95 19.55
N ALA A 85 -0.85 -18.26 19.56
CA ALA A 85 -0.05 -18.12 20.76
C ALA A 85 0.31 -16.66 21.07
N THR A 86 0.42 -16.36 22.36
CA THR A 86 1.02 -15.13 22.86
C THR A 86 2.06 -15.44 23.93
N TYR A 87 2.92 -14.45 24.19
CA TYR A 87 3.82 -14.50 25.34
C TYR A 87 3.13 -13.89 26.56
N GLU A 88 3.24 -14.54 27.71
CA GLU A 88 2.82 -13.95 28.97
C GLU A 88 3.72 -12.76 29.29
N GLN A 89 3.12 -11.58 29.48
CA GLN A 89 3.82 -10.34 29.60
C GLN A 89 4.37 -10.16 31.01
N GLU A 90 5.49 -10.80 31.32
CA GLU A 90 6.23 -10.48 32.52
C GLU A 90 7.11 -9.24 32.30
N ARG A 91 6.87 -8.21 33.12
CA ARG A 91 7.74 -7.04 33.34
C ARG A 91 8.37 -6.41 32.08
N GLY A 92 7.55 -5.79 31.24
CA GLY A 92 8.06 -4.84 30.25
C GLY A 92 8.59 -5.42 28.95
N VAL A 93 8.58 -6.73 28.76
CA VAL A 93 8.97 -7.37 27.50
C VAL A 93 7.75 -7.47 26.58
N ASN A 94 7.68 -6.59 25.59
CA ASN A 94 6.57 -6.55 24.64
C ASN A 94 6.87 -7.45 23.43
N MET A 95 6.93 -8.77 23.64
CA MET A 95 7.04 -9.74 22.55
C MET A 95 5.65 -9.92 21.92
N ARG A 96 5.58 -9.72 20.62
CA ARG A 96 4.36 -9.90 19.84
C ARG A 96 4.54 -11.03 18.85
N ASN A 97 3.51 -11.84 18.69
CA ASN A 97 3.51 -12.89 17.68
C ASN A 97 3.44 -12.27 16.27
N PRO A 98 4.53 -12.33 15.46
CA PRO A 98 4.54 -11.73 14.13
C PRO A 98 3.57 -12.42 13.17
N TYR A 99 3.30 -13.72 13.35
CA TYR A 99 2.27 -14.42 12.60
C TYR A 99 0.89 -13.80 12.83
N ASN A 100 0.54 -13.56 14.08
CA ASN A 100 -0.73 -12.93 14.44
C ASN A 100 -0.85 -11.51 13.89
N GLN A 101 0.25 -10.75 13.93
CA GLN A 101 0.27 -9.40 13.35
C GLN A 101 0.08 -9.42 11.83
N LEU A 102 0.64 -10.39 11.14
CA LEU A 102 0.48 -10.52 9.69
C LEU A 102 -0.91 -11.00 9.30
N MET A 103 -1.41 -12.05 9.99
CA MET A 103 -2.60 -12.78 9.56
C MET A 103 -3.90 -12.20 10.12
N ASN A 104 -3.85 -11.68 11.34
CA ASN A 104 -5.07 -11.38 12.10
C ASN A 104 -5.20 -9.91 12.53
N SER A 105 -4.34 -9.02 12.06
CA SER A 105 -4.41 -7.59 12.44
C SER A 105 -5.41 -6.78 11.61
N GLY A 106 -6.06 -7.40 10.63
CA GLY A 106 -6.92 -6.72 9.66
C GLY A 106 -6.18 -6.39 8.37
N TYR A 107 -6.62 -5.35 7.68
CA TYR A 107 -6.01 -4.93 6.41
C TYR A 107 -6.07 -3.42 6.20
N THR A 108 -5.19 -2.92 5.35
CA THR A 108 -5.20 -1.55 4.84
C THR A 108 -5.16 -1.58 3.33
N ARG A 109 -6.20 -1.02 2.69
CA ARG A 109 -6.21 -0.75 1.26
C ARG A 109 -5.95 0.72 1.01
N GLN A 110 -5.05 0.99 0.09
CA GLN A 110 -4.69 2.36 -0.28
C GLN A 110 -4.84 2.54 -1.78
N TRP A 111 -5.49 3.63 -2.17
CA TRP A 111 -5.59 4.09 -3.55
C TRP A 111 -4.91 5.45 -3.65
N ARG A 112 -4.00 5.58 -4.59
CA ARG A 112 -3.36 6.85 -4.88
C ARG A 112 -3.54 7.17 -6.35
N THR A 113 -4.06 8.36 -6.62
CA THR A 113 -4.25 8.91 -7.97
C THR A 113 -3.39 10.15 -8.09
N GLY A 114 -2.55 10.20 -9.12
CA GLY A 114 -1.81 11.38 -9.52
C GLY A 114 -2.17 11.72 -10.96
N ILE A 115 -2.53 12.97 -11.22
CA ILE A 115 -2.80 13.50 -12.56
C ILE A 115 -1.95 14.74 -12.74
N GLN A 116 -1.20 14.78 -13.84
CA GLN A 116 -0.42 15.94 -14.24
C GLN A 116 -0.89 16.35 -15.63
N SER A 117 -1.23 17.59 -15.79
CA SER A 117 -1.66 18.15 -17.07
C SER A 117 -0.95 19.47 -17.37
N LYS A 118 -0.62 19.64 -18.64
CA LYS A 118 -0.03 20.87 -19.13
C LYS A 118 -0.61 21.20 -20.49
N VAL A 119 -1.06 22.41 -20.64
CA VAL A 119 -1.52 22.95 -21.93
C VAL A 119 -0.60 24.12 -22.30
N GLY A 120 -0.07 24.07 -23.50
CA GLY A 120 0.78 25.11 -24.07
C GLY A 120 0.16 25.66 -25.33
N VAL A 121 0.21 26.97 -25.50
CA VAL A 121 -0.17 27.65 -26.72
C VAL A 121 1.02 28.46 -27.22
N ARG A 122 1.41 28.23 -28.45
CA ARG A 122 2.42 29.04 -29.15
C ARG A 122 1.78 29.76 -30.33
N GLN A 123 1.96 31.06 -30.39
CA GLN A 123 1.47 31.91 -31.46
C GLN A 123 2.67 32.60 -32.16
N LYS A 124 2.77 32.45 -33.48
CA LYS A 124 3.70 33.25 -34.31
C LYS A 124 3.08 34.65 -34.51
N LEU A 125 3.89 35.68 -34.30
CA LEU A 125 3.49 37.07 -34.38
C LEU A 125 4.27 37.78 -35.49
N ASP A 126 4.55 37.07 -36.60
CA ASP A 126 5.29 37.58 -37.77
C ASP A 126 4.62 38.83 -38.38
N PHE A 127 3.31 39.02 -38.12
CA PHE A 127 2.56 40.19 -38.53
C PHE A 127 2.93 41.46 -37.75
N ILE A 128 3.57 41.34 -36.60
CA ILE A 128 4.12 42.45 -35.81
C ILE A 128 5.60 42.62 -36.15
N THR A 129 6.36 41.54 -36.02
CA THR A 129 7.80 41.53 -36.31
C THR A 129 8.20 40.14 -36.76
N LYS A 130 8.91 40.03 -37.88
CA LYS A 130 9.39 38.77 -38.46
C LYS A 130 10.19 37.96 -37.46
N GLY A 131 9.80 36.68 -37.23
CA GLY A 131 10.45 35.79 -36.28
C GLY A 131 9.96 35.93 -34.81
N LEU A 132 9.07 36.86 -34.51
CA LEU A 132 8.48 37.00 -33.18
C LEU A 132 7.49 35.86 -32.90
N SER A 133 7.55 35.28 -31.71
CA SER A 133 6.56 34.33 -31.23
C SER A 133 6.30 34.48 -29.72
N ALA A 134 5.08 34.26 -29.30
CA ALA A 134 4.71 34.15 -27.88
C ALA A 134 4.37 32.73 -27.52
N LYS A 135 4.69 32.30 -26.29
CA LYS A 135 4.32 30.99 -25.74
C LYS A 135 3.77 31.16 -24.33
N VAL A 136 2.61 30.55 -24.09
CA VAL A 136 1.98 30.46 -22.76
C VAL A 136 1.81 29.01 -22.42
N ASN A 137 2.13 28.64 -21.16
CA ASN A 137 1.87 27.29 -20.64
C ASN A 137 1.06 27.41 -19.35
N VAL A 138 0.09 26.53 -19.20
CA VAL A 138 -0.69 26.36 -17.97
C VAL A 138 -0.51 24.91 -17.54
N SER A 139 -0.19 24.67 -16.28
CA SER A 139 -0.05 23.33 -15.69
C SER A 139 -1.02 23.18 -14.53
N TYR A 140 -1.59 21.99 -14.41
CA TYR A 140 -2.43 21.60 -13.29
C TYR A 140 -2.04 20.19 -12.85
N ASP A 141 -1.69 20.05 -11.57
CA ASP A 141 -1.31 18.80 -10.96
C ASP A 141 -2.30 18.48 -9.82
N PHE A 142 -2.71 17.24 -9.77
CA PHE A 142 -3.63 16.74 -8.76
C PHE A 142 -3.11 15.42 -8.19
N ASP A 143 -3.01 15.34 -6.85
CA ASP A 143 -2.68 14.13 -6.12
C ASP A 143 -3.75 13.85 -5.06
N ALA A 144 -4.27 12.63 -5.04
CA ALA A 144 -5.22 12.18 -4.04
C ALA A 144 -4.81 10.81 -3.50
N THR A 145 -4.96 10.63 -2.19
CA THR A 145 -4.73 9.35 -1.52
C THR A 145 -5.93 9.01 -0.64
N PHE A 146 -6.52 7.86 -0.90
CA PHE A 146 -7.57 7.28 -0.06
C PHE A 146 -7.03 6.04 0.63
N LYS A 147 -7.40 5.86 1.91
CA LYS A 147 -7.08 4.66 2.68
C LYS A 147 -8.33 4.12 3.32
N SER A 148 -8.54 2.82 3.21
CA SER A 148 -9.52 2.06 3.98
C SER A 148 -8.75 1.18 4.96
N ILE A 149 -8.88 1.47 6.25
CA ILE A 149 -8.20 0.76 7.32
C ILE A 149 -9.25 -0.03 8.10
N ARG A 150 -9.03 -1.32 8.21
CA ARG A 150 -9.81 -2.23 9.03
C ARG A 150 -8.87 -2.93 9.97
N SER A 151 -8.71 -2.40 11.18
CA SER A 151 -7.90 -3.01 12.23
C SER A 151 -8.72 -4.00 13.04
N TYR A 152 -8.09 -5.11 13.38
CA TYR A 152 -8.63 -6.12 14.25
C TYR A 152 -7.58 -6.46 15.32
N ASN A 153 -8.02 -6.63 16.55
CA ASN A 153 -7.17 -7.08 17.65
C ASN A 153 -7.69 -8.45 18.12
N PRO A 154 -7.15 -9.54 17.58
CA PRO A 154 -7.63 -10.87 17.89
C PRO A 154 -7.30 -11.26 19.34
N SER A 155 -8.13 -12.14 19.91
CA SER A 155 -7.81 -12.80 21.17
C SER A 155 -6.52 -13.59 21.03
N ARG A 156 -5.72 -13.57 22.08
CA ARG A 156 -4.41 -14.22 22.17
C ARG A 156 -4.40 -15.05 23.44
N TYR A 157 -3.78 -16.21 23.39
CA TYR A 157 -3.82 -17.16 24.46
C TYR A 157 -2.42 -17.64 24.83
N HIS A 158 -2.16 -17.74 26.12
CA HIS A 158 -0.95 -18.38 26.64
C HIS A 158 -1.32 -19.75 27.19
N ALA A 159 -0.68 -20.80 26.66
CA ALA A 159 -0.94 -22.16 27.13
C ALA A 159 -0.23 -22.39 28.46
N THR A 160 -0.98 -22.81 29.49
CA THR A 160 -0.49 -23.08 30.83
C THR A 160 -0.22 -24.56 31.08
N GLY A 161 -0.77 -25.44 30.27
CA GLY A 161 -0.61 -26.90 30.42
C GLY A 161 -1.60 -27.68 29.57
N ARG A 162 -1.86 -28.92 30.02
CA ARG A 162 -2.89 -29.78 29.43
C ARG A 162 -3.80 -30.33 30.52
N ASP A 163 -5.07 -30.50 30.18
CA ASP A 163 -6.05 -31.15 31.03
C ASP A 163 -5.86 -32.70 31.04
N GLU A 164 -6.69 -33.39 31.82
CA GLU A 164 -6.68 -34.85 31.93
C GLU A 164 -6.99 -35.56 30.60
N ASN A 165 -7.64 -34.87 29.65
CA ASN A 165 -7.98 -35.37 28.32
C ASN A 165 -6.90 -35.02 27.28
N GLY A 166 -5.82 -34.33 27.66
CA GLY A 166 -4.72 -33.91 26.80
C GLY A 166 -4.99 -32.62 26.03
N ASN A 167 -6.11 -31.91 26.25
CA ASN A 167 -6.39 -30.62 25.61
C ASN A 167 -5.57 -29.50 26.27
N LEU A 168 -5.21 -28.50 25.47
CA LEU A 168 -4.47 -27.32 25.98
C LEU A 168 -5.37 -26.50 26.92
N THR A 169 -4.79 -26.04 28.02
CA THR A 169 -5.39 -25.10 28.94
C THR A 169 -4.75 -23.73 28.76
N PHE A 170 -5.54 -22.66 28.81
CA PHE A 170 -5.12 -21.30 28.46
C PHE A 170 -5.47 -20.29 29.56
N ILE A 171 -4.71 -19.21 29.57
CA ILE A 171 -5.03 -17.92 30.19
C ILE A 171 -4.99 -16.79 29.17
#